data_944e04449d0fd8888ecc3b6b69ebf735
#
_entry.id   944e04449d0fd8888ecc3b6b69ebf735
#
_cell.length_a   1.000
_cell.length_b   1.000
_cell.length_c   1.000
_cell.angle_alpha   90.00
_cell.angle_beta   90.00
_cell.angle_gamma   90.00
#
_symmetry.space_group_name_H-M   'P 1'
#
loop_
_entity.id
_entity.type
_entity.pdbx_description
1 polymer ?
#
loop_
_entity_poly.entity_id
_entity_poly.type
_entity_poly.pdbx_seq_one_letter_code
_entity_poly.pdbx_strand_id
1 'polypeptide(L)'
;KGYCTDIYFDAAMQFIDKSVNAKKNFFTYIATNAPHGPFHDVPAKLYEKYQDVDFSPILIKELKNDRLEKENDKLARIAAMITNIDLNVGRLFEHLQALGVLENTIVIYLNDNGPNSLRFVGDMRGMKTHVDDGGIRSPLLFHWPAKVKSGQRSSEMCAHIDVLPTLLDACSVDGLKTHPVDGRS
;
A
#
# COMPACT_ATOMS: atom_id res chain seq x y z
N LYS A 1 14.90 0.50 18.10
CA LYS A 1 14.97 -0.72 17.27
C LYS A 1 13.56 -1.23 17.07
N GLY A 2 13.15 -1.54 15.83
CA GLY A 2 11.84 -2.03 15.51
C GLY A 2 11.79 -2.48 14.05
N TYR A 3 10.64 -2.99 13.63
CA TYR A 3 10.41 -3.36 12.25
C TYR A 3 10.29 -2.09 11.38
N CYS A 4 10.91 -2.08 10.19
CA CYS A 4 11.03 -0.86 9.37
C CYS A 4 9.69 -0.18 9.11
N THR A 5 8.66 -0.95 8.77
CA THR A 5 7.31 -0.42 8.51
C THR A 5 6.78 0.34 9.73
N ASP A 6 6.89 -0.22 10.94
CA ASP A 6 6.44 0.43 12.17
C ASP A 6 7.18 1.77 12.38
N ILE A 7 8.50 1.77 12.18
CA ILE A 7 9.33 2.97 12.32
C ILE A 7 8.92 4.07 11.33
N TYR A 8 8.60 3.70 10.09
CA TYR A 8 8.19 4.67 9.08
C TYR A 8 6.83 5.30 9.42
N PHE A 9 5.87 4.50 9.87
CA PHE A 9 4.58 5.03 10.31
C PHE A 9 4.70 5.86 11.59
N ASP A 10 5.53 5.45 12.55
CA ASP A 10 5.78 6.23 13.77
C ASP A 10 6.40 7.59 13.43
N ALA A 11 7.38 7.63 12.53
CA ALA A 11 8.01 8.87 12.08
C ALA A 11 7.02 9.77 11.33
N ALA A 12 6.17 9.19 10.50
CA ALA A 12 5.12 9.91 9.78
C ALA A 12 4.12 10.55 10.75
N MET A 13 3.61 9.81 11.74
CA MET A 13 2.68 10.32 12.75
C MET A 13 3.31 11.44 13.58
N GLN A 14 4.58 11.30 13.99
CA GLN A 14 5.31 12.37 14.69
C GLN A 14 5.46 13.64 13.84
N PHE A 15 5.66 13.50 12.54
CA PHE A 15 5.71 14.64 11.62
C PHE A 15 4.35 15.31 11.48
N ILE A 16 3.27 14.52 11.38
CA ILE A 16 1.90 15.01 11.34
C ILE A 16 1.58 15.80 12.62
N ASP A 17 1.91 15.27 13.81
CA ASP A 17 1.73 15.98 15.09
C ASP A 17 2.37 17.36 15.07
N LYS A 18 3.63 17.43 14.68
CA LYS A 18 4.38 18.70 14.60
C LYS A 18 3.71 19.69 13.64
N SER A 19 3.21 19.19 12.50
CA SER A 19 2.56 20.02 11.50
C SER A 19 1.22 20.57 12.00
N VAL A 20 0.37 19.71 12.58
CA VAL A 20 -0.92 20.09 13.14
C VAL A 20 -0.75 21.07 14.29
N ASN A 21 0.16 20.82 15.21
CA ASN A 21 0.45 21.72 16.34
C ASN A 21 0.96 23.09 15.85
N ALA A 22 1.71 23.11 14.75
CA ALA A 22 2.18 24.35 14.13
C ALA A 22 1.11 25.00 13.20
N LYS A 23 -0.08 24.42 13.09
CA LYS A 23 -1.15 24.85 12.16
C LYS A 23 -0.69 24.92 10.70
N LYS A 24 0.13 23.97 10.29
CA LYS A 24 0.64 23.84 8.92
C LYS A 24 0.02 22.63 8.24
N ASN A 25 -0.20 22.75 6.94
CA ASN A 25 -0.50 21.60 6.10
C ASN A 25 0.68 20.63 6.08
N PHE A 26 0.38 19.35 5.87
CA PHE A 26 1.41 18.31 5.76
C PHE A 26 1.23 17.51 4.49
N PHE A 27 2.34 17.03 3.97
CA PHE A 27 2.41 15.99 2.96
C PHE A 27 3.38 14.92 3.44
N THR A 28 2.94 13.67 3.43
CA THR A 28 3.75 12.54 3.92
C THR A 28 3.71 11.41 2.90
N TYR A 29 4.87 10.95 2.48
CA TYR A 29 5.02 9.79 1.62
C TYR A 29 5.68 8.66 2.40
N ILE A 30 4.92 7.59 2.66
CA ILE A 30 5.35 6.44 3.46
C ILE A 30 5.69 5.29 2.51
N ALA A 31 6.93 5.22 2.05
CA ALA A 31 7.42 4.19 1.14
C ALA A 31 7.90 2.97 1.92
N THR A 32 7.02 2.00 2.15
CA THR A 32 7.38 0.76 2.82
C THR A 32 8.16 -0.19 1.92
N ASN A 33 9.18 -0.88 2.46
CA ASN A 33 9.82 -2.00 1.77
C ASN A 33 8.91 -3.24 1.74
N ALA A 34 8.15 -3.47 2.80
CA ALA A 34 7.17 -4.54 2.86
C ALA A 34 6.05 -4.33 1.81
N PRO A 35 5.56 -5.40 1.17
CA PRO A 35 5.87 -6.80 1.40
C PRO A 35 6.98 -7.40 0.50
N HIS A 36 7.96 -6.60 0.09
CA HIS A 36 9.10 -7.05 -0.71
C HIS A 36 10.10 -7.86 0.14
N GLY A 37 10.79 -8.79 -0.49
CA GLY A 37 11.90 -9.51 0.14
C GLY A 37 13.10 -8.60 0.50
N PRO A 38 14.02 -9.10 1.34
CA PRO A 38 14.10 -10.45 1.93
C PRO A 38 13.04 -10.66 3.04
N PHE A 39 12.58 -11.91 3.19
CA PHE A 39 11.45 -12.25 4.05
C PHE A 39 11.86 -12.77 5.45
N HIS A 40 13.13 -12.69 5.82
CA HIS A 40 13.63 -13.27 7.08
C HIS A 40 13.30 -12.43 8.33
N ASP A 41 12.96 -11.18 8.15
CA ASP A 41 12.83 -10.19 9.24
C ASP A 41 11.37 -9.76 9.46
N VAL A 42 10.43 -10.69 9.30
CA VAL A 42 9.00 -10.43 9.51
C VAL A 42 8.64 -10.44 10.99
N PRO A 43 7.62 -9.67 11.44
CA PRO A 43 7.19 -9.71 12.83
C PRO A 43 6.74 -11.11 13.26
N ALA A 44 7.44 -11.72 14.20
CA ALA A 44 7.25 -13.12 14.60
C ALA A 44 5.79 -13.44 14.96
N LYS A 45 5.15 -12.61 15.78
CA LYS A 45 3.74 -12.81 16.18
C LYS A 45 2.74 -12.77 15.01
N LEU A 46 3.08 -12.05 13.93
CA LEU A 46 2.24 -12.03 12.74
C LEU A 46 2.53 -13.22 11.85
N TYR A 47 3.79 -13.66 11.77
CA TYR A 47 4.16 -14.88 11.06
C TYR A 47 3.49 -16.13 11.68
N GLU A 48 3.47 -16.25 13.00
CA GLU A 48 2.79 -17.33 13.74
C GLU A 48 1.32 -17.52 13.33
N LYS A 49 0.64 -16.47 12.86
CA LYS A 49 -0.75 -16.57 12.39
C LYS A 49 -0.89 -17.31 11.05
N TYR A 50 0.19 -17.36 10.28
CA TYR A 50 0.16 -17.81 8.88
C TYR A 50 1.08 -19.01 8.61
N GLN A 51 1.99 -19.35 9.52
CA GLN A 51 3.00 -20.39 9.30
C GLN A 51 2.43 -21.76 8.95
N ASP A 52 1.24 -22.10 9.47
CA ASP A 52 0.55 -23.37 9.25
C ASP A 52 -0.58 -23.28 8.20
N VAL A 53 -0.69 -22.13 7.51
CA VAL A 53 -1.71 -21.94 6.47
C VAL A 53 -1.27 -22.58 5.17
N ASP A 54 -2.14 -23.41 4.58
CA ASP A 54 -1.96 -23.92 3.24
C ASP A 54 -2.38 -22.86 2.20
N PHE A 55 -1.41 -22.32 1.47
CA PHE A 55 -1.64 -21.36 0.39
C PHE A 55 -1.78 -22.03 -0.99
N SER A 56 -1.77 -23.35 -1.07
CA SER A 56 -1.93 -24.04 -2.37
C SER A 56 -3.16 -23.60 -3.16
N PRO A 57 -4.34 -23.28 -2.55
CA PRO A 57 -5.51 -22.87 -3.28
C PRO A 57 -5.39 -21.53 -4.04
N ILE A 58 -4.41 -20.69 -3.67
CA ILE A 58 -4.19 -19.42 -4.38
C ILE A 58 -3.04 -19.47 -5.38
N LEU A 59 -2.38 -20.62 -5.53
CA LEU A 59 -1.34 -20.79 -6.52
C LEU A 59 -1.95 -21.10 -7.88
N ILE A 60 -1.48 -20.44 -8.93
CA ILE A 60 -1.91 -20.70 -10.32
C ILE A 60 -1.21 -21.91 -10.95
N LYS A 61 -0.25 -22.50 -10.24
CA LYS A 61 0.48 -23.70 -10.63
C LYS A 61 0.58 -24.65 -9.46
N GLU A 62 0.22 -25.90 -9.69
CA GLU A 62 0.38 -26.95 -8.70
C GLU A 62 1.85 -27.14 -8.33
N LEU A 63 2.15 -27.06 -7.04
CA LEU A 63 3.44 -27.36 -6.44
C LEU A 63 3.31 -28.56 -5.52
N LYS A 64 4.37 -29.36 -5.35
CA LYS A 64 4.38 -30.56 -4.50
C LYS A 64 5.63 -30.59 -3.63
N ASN A 65 5.52 -31.31 -2.51
CA ASN A 65 6.62 -31.57 -1.55
C ASN A 65 7.36 -30.30 -1.14
N ASP A 66 8.67 -30.35 -1.05
CA ASP A 66 9.55 -29.25 -0.60
C ASP A 66 9.31 -27.91 -1.32
N ARG A 67 8.85 -27.94 -2.57
CA ARG A 67 8.54 -26.71 -3.32
C ARG A 67 7.28 -26.03 -2.80
N LEU A 68 6.26 -26.81 -2.46
CA LEU A 68 5.03 -26.30 -1.86
C LEU A 68 5.31 -25.76 -0.46
N GLU A 69 6.07 -26.49 0.35
CA GLU A 69 6.45 -26.07 1.71
C GLU A 69 7.21 -24.73 1.68
N LYS A 70 8.20 -24.57 0.83
CA LYS A 70 8.95 -23.31 0.67
C LYS A 70 8.07 -22.15 0.18
N GLU A 71 7.13 -22.40 -0.71
CA GLU A 71 6.22 -21.37 -1.19
C GLU A 71 5.20 -21.00 -0.11
N ASN A 72 4.69 -21.96 0.66
CA ASN A 72 3.82 -21.69 1.80
C ASN A 72 4.53 -20.85 2.87
N ASP A 73 5.76 -21.17 3.26
CA ASP A 73 6.55 -20.36 4.20
C ASP A 73 6.75 -18.92 3.67
N LYS A 74 7.10 -18.78 2.41
CA LYS A 74 7.25 -17.46 1.79
C LYS A 74 5.94 -16.67 1.78
N LEU A 75 4.82 -17.30 1.44
CA LEU A 75 3.52 -16.66 1.43
C LEU A 75 3.03 -16.30 2.84
N ALA A 76 3.32 -17.13 3.84
CA ALA A 76 3.08 -16.84 5.24
C ALA A 76 3.81 -15.56 5.70
N ARG A 77 5.07 -15.40 5.30
CA ARG A 77 5.86 -14.19 5.58
C ARG A 77 5.30 -12.96 4.87
N ILE A 78 4.90 -13.09 3.62
CA ILE A 78 4.24 -12.01 2.85
C ILE A 78 2.92 -11.62 3.53
N ALA A 79 2.10 -12.58 3.94
CA ALA A 79 0.84 -12.33 4.65
C ALA A 79 1.09 -11.60 5.99
N ALA A 80 2.12 -11.98 6.73
CA ALA A 80 2.53 -11.29 7.95
C ALA A 80 2.95 -9.84 7.69
N MET A 81 3.69 -9.57 6.61
CA MET A 81 4.08 -8.22 6.21
C MET A 81 2.86 -7.37 5.81
N ILE A 82 1.94 -7.93 5.04
CA ILE A 82 0.71 -7.23 4.63
C ILE A 82 -0.14 -6.90 5.86
N THR A 83 -0.28 -7.85 6.79
CA THR A 83 -0.99 -7.61 8.05
C THR A 83 -0.33 -6.50 8.88
N ASN A 84 1.00 -6.45 8.92
CA ASN A 84 1.70 -5.36 9.60
C ASN A 84 1.44 -4.00 8.94
N ILE A 85 1.41 -3.92 7.61
CA ILE A 85 1.04 -2.69 6.89
C ILE A 85 -0.39 -2.28 7.26
N ASP A 86 -1.33 -3.21 7.20
CA ASP A 86 -2.75 -2.96 7.51
C ASP A 86 -2.94 -2.43 8.94
N LEU A 87 -2.29 -3.05 9.92
CA LEU A 87 -2.30 -2.57 11.31
C LEU A 87 -1.74 -1.15 11.44
N ASN A 88 -0.67 -0.84 10.72
CA ASN A 88 -0.08 0.50 10.75
C ASN A 88 -0.96 1.54 10.03
N VAL A 89 -1.61 1.17 8.96
CA VAL A 89 -2.62 2.02 8.31
C VAL A 89 -3.77 2.28 9.27
N GLY A 90 -4.27 1.26 9.98
CA GLY A 90 -5.28 1.43 11.03
C GLY A 90 -4.84 2.43 12.10
N ARG A 91 -3.62 2.28 12.66
CA ARG A 91 -3.03 3.22 13.62
C ARG A 91 -2.97 4.66 13.07
N LEU A 92 -2.61 4.82 11.80
CA LEU A 92 -2.58 6.14 11.16
C LEU A 92 -3.97 6.76 11.10
N PHE A 93 -4.99 6.00 10.71
CA PHE A 93 -6.38 6.48 10.67
C PHE A 93 -6.88 6.90 12.07
N GLU A 94 -6.66 6.08 13.09
CA GLU A 94 -6.99 6.40 14.48
C GLU A 94 -6.27 7.67 14.94
N HIS A 95 -5.01 7.83 14.58
CA HIS A 95 -4.21 9.01 14.92
C HIS A 95 -4.75 10.29 14.25
N LEU A 96 -5.05 10.24 12.94
CA LEU A 96 -5.65 11.37 12.21
C LEU A 96 -7.03 11.73 12.77
N GLN A 97 -7.82 10.73 13.16
CA GLN A 97 -9.11 10.94 13.82
C GLN A 97 -8.96 11.62 15.17
N ALA A 98 -8.01 11.17 16.00
CA ALA A 98 -7.74 11.76 17.32
C ALA A 98 -7.28 13.23 17.23
N LEU A 99 -6.55 13.58 16.17
CA LEU A 99 -6.15 14.95 15.86
C LEU A 99 -7.27 15.79 15.24
N GLY A 100 -8.42 15.20 14.91
CA GLY A 100 -9.55 15.90 14.28
C GLY A 100 -9.29 16.34 12.84
N VAL A 101 -8.33 15.73 12.14
CA VAL A 101 -7.94 16.13 10.77
C VAL A 101 -8.29 15.10 9.70
N LEU A 102 -8.77 13.91 10.08
CA LEU A 102 -9.05 12.81 9.15
C LEU A 102 -10.02 13.22 8.03
N GLU A 103 -11.07 13.94 8.36
CA GLU A 103 -12.10 14.36 7.39
C GLU A 103 -11.52 15.17 6.22
N ASN A 104 -10.50 16.01 6.50
CA ASN A 104 -9.84 16.84 5.49
C ASN A 104 -8.43 16.36 5.14
N THR A 105 -8.17 15.07 5.29
CA THR A 105 -6.91 14.44 4.89
C THR A 105 -7.14 13.47 3.75
N ILE A 106 -6.39 13.62 2.67
CA ILE A 106 -6.33 12.65 1.59
C ILE A 106 -5.37 11.53 1.99
N VAL A 107 -5.86 10.30 2.03
CA VAL A 107 -5.03 9.11 2.23
C VAL A 107 -5.10 8.26 0.98
N ILE A 108 -3.95 8.01 0.36
CA ILE A 108 -3.82 7.17 -0.83
C ILE A 108 -2.97 5.95 -0.47
N TYR A 109 -3.51 4.76 -0.74
CA TYR A 109 -2.75 3.52 -0.71
C TYR A 109 -2.62 2.98 -2.12
N LEU A 110 -1.41 2.67 -2.53
CA LEU A 110 -1.14 2.09 -3.85
C LEU A 110 0.05 1.12 -3.79
N ASN A 111 0.09 0.20 -4.75
CA ASN A 111 1.23 -0.65 -5.00
C ASN A 111 1.93 -0.24 -6.30
N ASP A 112 3.22 -0.49 -6.39
CA ASP A 112 4.04 -0.16 -7.55
C ASP A 112 3.80 -1.10 -8.74
N ASN A 113 3.53 -2.38 -8.48
CA ASN A 113 3.32 -3.41 -9.52
C ASN A 113 2.56 -4.63 -8.96
N GLY A 114 2.28 -5.57 -9.84
CA GLY A 114 1.72 -6.86 -9.48
C GLY A 114 2.70 -7.76 -8.70
N PRO A 115 2.23 -8.92 -8.19
CA PRO A 115 3.02 -9.78 -7.31
C PRO A 115 4.18 -10.46 -8.02
N ASN A 116 5.27 -10.66 -7.29
CA ASN A 116 6.43 -11.45 -7.77
C ASN A 116 6.28 -12.93 -7.38
N SER A 117 5.16 -13.54 -7.72
CA SER A 117 4.90 -14.96 -7.49
C SER A 117 3.72 -15.46 -8.33
N LEU A 118 3.71 -16.76 -8.62
CA LEU A 118 2.65 -17.42 -9.37
C LEU A 118 1.42 -17.68 -8.49
N ARG A 119 0.76 -16.63 -8.07
CA ARG A 119 -0.47 -16.69 -7.26
C ARG A 119 -1.63 -16.02 -7.97
N PHE A 120 -2.85 -16.31 -7.53
CA PHE A 120 -4.07 -15.72 -8.05
C PHE A 120 -4.01 -14.18 -8.01
N VAL A 121 -4.33 -13.56 -9.10
CA VAL A 121 -4.34 -12.10 -9.32
C VAL A 121 -5.62 -11.66 -10.04
N GLY A 122 -6.77 -12.23 -9.68
CA GLY A 122 -8.06 -11.88 -10.27
C GLY A 122 -8.20 -12.30 -11.74
N ASP A 123 -7.70 -13.48 -12.10
CA ASP A 123 -7.69 -14.04 -13.46
C ASP A 123 -6.88 -13.22 -14.49
N MET A 124 -6.12 -12.23 -14.04
CA MET A 124 -5.22 -11.47 -14.91
C MET A 124 -3.99 -12.29 -15.27
N ARG A 125 -3.53 -12.13 -16.49
CA ARG A 125 -2.29 -12.76 -16.97
C ARG A 125 -1.07 -12.01 -16.46
N GLY A 126 0.00 -12.74 -16.17
CA GLY A 126 1.31 -12.17 -15.84
C GLY A 126 1.55 -11.96 -14.34
N MET A 127 2.70 -11.40 -14.04
CA MET A 127 3.18 -11.09 -12.69
C MET A 127 4.21 -9.95 -12.80
N LYS A 128 4.79 -9.51 -11.70
CA LYS A 128 5.88 -8.52 -11.69
C LYS A 128 6.88 -8.77 -12.84
N THR A 129 7.32 -7.72 -13.49
CA THR A 129 8.18 -7.69 -14.69
C THR A 129 7.48 -8.00 -16.02
N HIS A 130 6.23 -8.45 -16.00
CA HIS A 130 5.43 -8.60 -17.22
C HIS A 130 4.64 -7.33 -17.50
N VAL A 131 4.41 -7.06 -18.78
CA VAL A 131 3.57 -5.94 -19.24
C VAL A 131 2.08 -6.28 -19.28
N ASP A 132 1.74 -7.53 -19.01
CA ASP A 132 0.35 -7.99 -18.87
C ASP A 132 -0.28 -7.43 -17.59
N ASP A 133 -1.61 -7.40 -17.54
CA ASP A 133 -2.40 -6.83 -16.42
C ASP A 133 -1.97 -7.32 -15.03
N GLY A 134 -1.66 -8.61 -14.89
CA GLY A 134 -1.19 -9.18 -13.60
C GLY A 134 0.16 -8.66 -13.15
N GLY A 135 0.93 -8.02 -14.04
CA GLY A 135 2.21 -7.39 -13.71
C GLY A 135 2.12 -5.89 -13.45
N ILE A 136 1.23 -5.20 -14.16
CA ILE A 136 1.15 -3.73 -14.10
C ILE A 136 -0.09 -3.22 -13.36
N ARG A 137 -1.17 -3.99 -13.26
CA ARG A 137 -2.38 -3.58 -12.57
C ARG A 137 -2.28 -3.90 -11.08
N SER A 138 -2.34 -2.88 -10.27
CA SER A 138 -2.19 -2.98 -8.81
C SER A 138 -3.29 -2.19 -8.10
N PRO A 139 -3.58 -2.49 -6.82
CA PRO A 139 -4.57 -1.74 -6.05
C PRO A 139 -4.23 -0.27 -5.93
N LEU A 140 -5.24 0.59 -6.09
CA LEU A 140 -5.24 1.99 -5.70
C LEU A 140 -6.49 2.23 -4.85
N LEU A 141 -6.29 2.70 -3.63
CA LEU A 141 -7.36 3.09 -2.72
C LEU A 141 -7.22 4.58 -2.40
N PHE A 142 -8.33 5.31 -2.49
CA PHE A 142 -8.37 6.74 -2.25
C PHE A 142 -9.41 7.04 -1.16
N HIS A 143 -8.99 7.71 -0.11
CA HIS A 143 -9.85 8.10 1.01
C HIS A 143 -9.76 9.59 1.26
N TRP A 144 -10.89 10.29 1.16
CA TRP A 144 -11.04 11.71 1.49
C TRP A 144 -12.49 11.99 1.89
N PRO A 145 -12.88 11.81 3.16
CA PRO A 145 -14.29 11.84 3.58
C PRO A 145 -15.00 13.16 3.24
N ALA A 146 -14.31 14.29 3.36
CA ALA A 146 -14.89 15.59 3.05
C ALA A 146 -15.35 15.76 1.58
N LYS A 147 -14.84 14.94 0.65
CA LYS A 147 -15.09 15.10 -0.80
C LYS A 147 -15.53 13.82 -1.50
N VAL A 148 -15.12 12.65 -1.03
CA VAL A 148 -15.36 11.38 -1.70
C VAL A 148 -16.23 10.48 -0.83
N LYS A 149 -17.38 10.04 -1.36
CA LYS A 149 -18.25 9.09 -0.67
C LYS A 149 -17.56 7.74 -0.50
N SER A 150 -17.74 7.13 0.66
CA SER A 150 -17.23 5.78 0.91
C SER A 150 -17.91 4.72 0.01
N GLY A 151 -17.21 3.61 -0.22
CA GLY A 151 -17.74 2.45 -0.93
C GLY A 151 -17.86 2.61 -2.46
N GLN A 152 -17.35 3.69 -3.03
CA GLN A 152 -17.33 3.87 -4.48
C GLN A 152 -16.24 3.00 -5.13
N ARG A 153 -16.52 2.59 -6.36
CA ARG A 153 -15.54 1.94 -7.24
C ARG A 153 -15.52 2.67 -8.57
N SER A 154 -14.33 2.94 -9.08
CA SER A 154 -14.12 3.49 -10.41
C SER A 154 -13.53 2.43 -11.33
N SER A 155 -13.97 2.43 -12.59
CA SER A 155 -13.39 1.64 -13.67
C SER A 155 -12.44 2.47 -14.53
N GLU A 156 -12.25 3.74 -14.20
CA GLU A 156 -11.32 4.61 -14.91
C GLU A 156 -9.89 4.09 -14.81
N MET A 157 -9.18 4.16 -15.92
CA MET A 157 -7.79 3.77 -15.99
C MET A 157 -6.94 4.92 -15.44
N CYS A 158 -6.18 4.64 -14.38
CA CYS A 158 -5.24 5.59 -13.81
C CYS A 158 -3.86 4.94 -13.61
N ALA A 159 -2.85 5.77 -13.54
CA ALA A 159 -1.47 5.36 -13.39
C ALA A 159 -0.76 6.21 -12.31
N HIS A 160 0.44 5.79 -11.89
CA HIS A 160 1.21 6.51 -10.87
C HIS A 160 1.50 7.97 -11.26
N ILE A 161 1.64 8.24 -12.56
CA ILE A 161 1.86 9.61 -13.08
C ILE A 161 0.68 10.55 -12.82
N ASP A 162 -0.54 10.01 -12.62
CA ASP A 162 -1.75 10.80 -12.37
C ASP A 162 -1.86 11.26 -10.90
N VAL A 163 -1.09 10.66 -9.99
CA VAL A 163 -1.15 11.00 -8.55
C VAL A 163 -0.74 12.45 -8.30
N LEU A 164 0.35 12.91 -8.92
CA LEU A 164 0.82 14.28 -8.74
C LEU A 164 -0.18 15.33 -9.22
N PRO A 165 -0.66 15.31 -10.48
CA PRO A 165 -1.64 16.30 -10.94
C PRO A 165 -2.96 16.23 -10.14
N THR A 166 -3.41 15.04 -9.75
CA THR A 166 -4.60 14.88 -8.90
C THR A 166 -4.42 15.55 -7.54
N LEU A 167 -3.26 15.38 -6.90
CA LEU A 167 -2.99 16.03 -5.61
C LEU A 167 -2.87 17.55 -5.74
N LEU A 168 -2.25 18.06 -6.80
CA LEU A 168 -2.16 19.48 -7.04
C LEU A 168 -3.54 20.12 -7.24
N ASP A 169 -4.40 19.48 -8.03
CA ASP A 169 -5.78 19.90 -8.25
C ASP A 169 -6.60 19.84 -6.95
N ALA A 170 -6.58 18.72 -6.26
CA ALA A 170 -7.29 18.51 -5.00
C ALA A 170 -6.89 19.52 -3.91
N CYS A 171 -5.64 19.92 -3.88
CA CYS A 171 -5.10 20.89 -2.92
C CYS A 171 -5.15 22.34 -3.42
N SER A 172 -5.70 22.59 -4.62
CA SER A 172 -5.75 23.92 -5.25
C SER A 172 -4.37 24.57 -5.33
N VAL A 173 -3.35 23.78 -5.65
CA VAL A 173 -1.97 24.24 -5.81
C VAL A 173 -1.76 24.64 -7.27
N ASP A 174 -1.71 25.93 -7.54
CA ASP A 174 -1.37 26.47 -8.85
C ASP A 174 0.12 26.27 -9.15
N GLY A 175 0.37 25.14 -9.89
CA GLY A 175 1.60 25.12 -9.90
C GLY A 175 2.77 24.63 -10.57
N LEU A 176 2.80 23.61 -11.26
CA LEU A 176 3.97 23.23 -12.06
C LEU A 176 3.87 23.77 -13.50
N LYS A 177 3.57 25.08 -13.63
CA LYS A 177 3.55 25.76 -14.95
C LYS A 177 4.90 25.70 -15.69
N THR A 178 5.97 25.33 -14.99
CA THR A 178 7.33 25.29 -15.53
C THR A 178 7.77 23.91 -16.02
N HIS A 179 7.05 22.86 -15.66
CA HIS A 179 7.37 21.50 -16.09
C HIS A 179 6.10 20.80 -16.57
N PRO A 180 6.09 20.26 -17.79
CA PRO A 180 4.99 19.42 -18.26
C PRO A 180 4.89 18.16 -17.38
N VAL A 181 3.67 17.78 -17.03
CA VAL A 181 3.36 16.50 -16.38
C VAL A 181 2.69 15.59 -17.40
N ASP A 182 3.07 14.33 -17.42
CA ASP A 182 2.51 13.34 -18.36
C ASP A 182 1.15 12.82 -17.88
N GLY A 183 0.89 12.90 -16.57
CA GLY A 183 -0.37 12.48 -15.97
C GLY A 183 -1.45 13.57 -16.02
N ARG A 184 -2.66 13.18 -15.66
CA ARG A 184 -3.84 14.06 -15.56
C ARG A 184 -4.61 13.82 -14.27
N SER A 185 -5.32 14.85 -13.81
CA SER A 185 -6.26 14.75 -12.70
C SER A 185 -7.57 14.09 -13.12
#